data_843b68afe7a4ce611913c9ec5de5afe7
#
_entry.id   843b68afe7a4ce611913c9ec5de5afe7
#
_cell.length_a   1.000
_cell.length_b   1.000
_cell.length_c   1.000
_cell.angle_alpha   90.00
_cell.angle_beta   90.00
_cell.angle_gamma   90.00
#
_symmetry.space_group_name_H-M   'P 1'
#
loop_
_entity.id
_entity.type
_entity.pdbx_description
1 polymer ?
#
loop_
_entity_poly.entity_id
_entity_poly.type
_entity_poly.pdbx_seq_one_letter_code
_entity_poly.pdbx_strand_id
1 'polypeptide(L)'
;MTFAKKALAIGTLATLGVAASASAQSTLNGAGATFPAPFYQRAFAALASQGVMVNYQSVGSGAGVRQFVAGTVDFGATDEPIKDAEAAKVKRGVVQFPAVGGTIAIAYNKADCKGLKLTQKQVADIFLGKISSWDQLKCGKGKLNVAHRSDGSGTTFAFTNSLSSFSPEWKSKVGEGKSVKWPVGVGGKGNEGVAGVISNTPGAIGYLSTAYVKGSIKAAALQNKAGNFVLPNLAGGSAALNSIQLNAELAGEDPNPAGAKSYPISTLTWILAYEKGNGSKAGAIRKAMLHLLGPAQNQADDLGFVPLRGDILKKAKAAVARIGA
;
A
#
# COMPACT_ATOMS: atom_id res chain seq x y z
N MET A 1 -19.19 -66.10 67.56
CA MET A 1 -18.24 -65.71 66.51
C MET A 1 -19.02 -64.93 65.49
N THR A 2 -18.95 -63.62 65.53
CA THR A 2 -19.76 -62.72 64.71
C THR A 2 -18.81 -61.99 63.75
N PHE A 3 -18.95 -62.24 62.42
CA PHE A 3 -18.16 -61.60 61.35
C PHE A 3 -18.86 -60.28 60.96
N ALA A 4 -18.18 -59.16 61.18
CA ALA A 4 -18.59 -57.85 60.72
C ALA A 4 -18.18 -57.66 59.23
N LYS A 5 -19.15 -57.40 58.32
CA LYS A 5 -18.90 -57.00 56.92
C LYS A 5 -18.62 -55.48 56.89
N LYS A 6 -17.41 -55.13 56.41
CA LYS A 6 -17.07 -53.72 56.09
C LYS A 6 -17.55 -53.45 54.69
N ALA A 7 -18.44 -52.47 54.49
CA ALA A 7 -18.85 -51.96 53.18
C ALA A 7 -17.82 -50.90 52.74
N LEU A 8 -17.26 -51.07 51.54
CA LEU A 8 -16.33 -50.15 50.91
C LEU A 8 -17.16 -49.18 50.02
N ALA A 9 -17.23 -47.92 50.41
CA ALA A 9 -17.88 -46.91 49.59
C ALA A 9 -16.89 -46.43 48.49
N ILE A 10 -17.23 -46.71 47.24
CA ILE A 10 -16.50 -46.19 46.06
C ILE A 10 -17.05 -44.81 45.74
N GLY A 11 -16.26 -43.76 46.07
CA GLY A 11 -16.58 -42.39 45.68
C GLY A 11 -16.24 -42.15 44.23
N THR A 12 -17.24 -41.92 43.41
CA THR A 12 -17.10 -41.56 41.99
C THR A 12 -16.70 -40.07 41.91
N LEU A 13 -15.44 -39.82 41.57
CA LEU A 13 -14.97 -38.44 41.25
C LEU A 13 -15.49 -38.08 39.85
N ALA A 14 -16.48 -37.21 39.75
CA ALA A 14 -16.91 -36.61 38.50
C ALA A 14 -15.91 -35.53 38.09
N THR A 15 -15.02 -35.83 37.14
CA THR A 15 -14.16 -34.85 36.50
C THR A 15 -15.01 -34.01 35.53
N LEU A 16 -15.32 -32.78 35.93
CA LEU A 16 -15.86 -31.75 35.01
C LEU A 16 -14.77 -31.39 34.02
N GLY A 17 -14.82 -32.01 32.84
CA GLY A 17 -14.01 -31.62 31.70
C GLY A 17 -14.45 -30.24 31.21
N VAL A 18 -13.66 -29.21 31.51
CA VAL A 18 -13.80 -27.91 30.87
C VAL A 18 -13.36 -28.11 29.41
N ALA A 19 -14.33 -28.30 28.51
CA ALA A 19 -14.10 -28.24 27.09
C ALA A 19 -13.71 -26.80 26.74
N ALA A 20 -12.42 -26.54 26.64
CA ALA A 20 -11.92 -25.32 26.03
C ALA A 20 -12.38 -25.32 24.58
N SER A 21 -13.42 -24.53 24.27
CA SER A 21 -13.84 -24.28 22.89
C SER A 21 -12.66 -23.67 22.16
N ALA A 22 -11.93 -24.48 21.39
CA ALA A 22 -10.94 -23.98 20.48
C ALA A 22 -11.68 -23.06 19.49
N SER A 23 -11.53 -21.76 19.66
CA SER A 23 -12.05 -20.78 18.72
C SER A 23 -11.48 -21.10 17.35
N ALA A 24 -12.31 -21.53 16.40
CA ALA A 24 -11.87 -21.86 15.05
C ALA A 24 -11.18 -20.65 14.44
N GLN A 25 -9.89 -20.81 14.10
CA GLN A 25 -9.08 -19.76 13.53
C GLN A 25 -9.62 -19.43 12.12
N SER A 26 -10.00 -18.17 11.91
CA SER A 26 -10.47 -17.70 10.61
C SER A 26 -9.30 -17.32 9.71
N THR A 27 -9.22 -17.93 8.52
CA THR A 27 -8.23 -17.59 7.51
C THR A 27 -8.84 -16.68 6.44
N LEU A 28 -8.24 -15.52 6.22
CA LEU A 28 -8.60 -14.54 5.20
C LEU A 28 -7.52 -14.49 4.13
N ASN A 29 -7.93 -14.42 2.86
CA ASN A 29 -7.04 -14.23 1.73
C ASN A 29 -7.26 -12.84 1.15
N GLY A 30 -6.19 -12.03 1.12
CA GLY A 30 -6.17 -10.72 0.47
C GLY A 30 -5.12 -10.66 -0.62
N ALA A 31 -5.33 -9.83 -1.62
CA ALA A 31 -4.34 -9.63 -2.68
C ALA A 31 -4.36 -8.21 -3.21
N GLY A 32 -3.21 -7.70 -3.64
CA GLY A 32 -3.18 -6.41 -4.33
C GLY A 32 -1.88 -5.63 -4.21
N ALA A 33 -2.03 -4.35 -3.94
CA ALA A 33 -0.98 -3.35 -3.96
C ALA A 33 0.29 -3.76 -3.22
N THR A 34 1.43 -3.57 -3.87
CA THR A 34 2.75 -3.82 -3.26
C THR A 34 3.25 -2.60 -2.49
N PHE A 35 2.70 -1.42 -2.77
CA PHE A 35 3.04 -0.18 -2.06
C PHE A 35 2.90 -0.31 -0.54
N PRO A 36 1.74 -0.76 0.03
CA PRO A 36 1.54 -0.89 1.46
C PRO A 36 1.97 -2.25 2.02
N ALA A 37 2.53 -3.16 1.23
CA ALA A 37 2.74 -4.55 1.64
C ALA A 37 3.54 -4.69 2.96
N PRO A 38 4.63 -3.93 3.23
CA PRO A 38 5.32 -4.01 4.51
C PRO A 38 4.43 -3.65 5.71
N PHE A 39 3.55 -2.66 5.55
CA PHE A 39 2.59 -2.25 6.58
C PHE A 39 1.51 -3.32 6.79
N TYR A 40 0.92 -3.84 5.70
CA TYR A 40 -0.11 -4.88 5.79
C TYR A 40 0.42 -6.17 6.40
N GLN A 41 1.60 -6.63 6.00
CA GLN A 41 2.23 -7.82 6.55
C GLN A 41 2.43 -7.71 8.06
N ARG A 42 2.95 -6.57 8.54
CA ARG A 42 3.14 -6.33 9.97
C ARG A 42 1.82 -6.23 10.72
N ALA A 43 0.86 -5.48 10.19
CA ALA A 43 -0.46 -5.32 10.80
C ALA A 43 -1.21 -6.65 10.91
N PHE A 44 -1.21 -7.45 9.86
CA PHE A 44 -1.94 -8.72 9.83
C PHE A 44 -1.25 -9.82 10.64
N ALA A 45 0.08 -9.82 10.73
CA ALA A 45 0.80 -10.76 11.59
C ALA A 45 0.37 -10.65 13.06
N ALA A 46 0.06 -9.43 13.54
CA ALA A 46 -0.41 -9.21 14.90
C ALA A 46 -1.81 -9.77 15.19
N LEU A 47 -2.58 -10.13 14.17
CA LEU A 47 -3.92 -10.71 14.33
C LEU A 47 -3.91 -12.22 14.57
N ALA A 48 -2.81 -12.92 14.28
CA ALA A 48 -2.73 -14.37 14.43
C ALA A 48 -3.01 -14.81 15.89
N SER A 49 -2.45 -14.11 16.88
CA SER A 49 -2.71 -14.34 18.29
C SER A 49 -4.14 -14.02 18.74
N GLN A 50 -4.91 -13.34 17.87
CA GLN A 50 -6.30 -12.96 18.10
C GLN A 50 -7.30 -13.86 17.34
N GLY A 51 -6.85 -15.01 16.79
CA GLY A 51 -7.67 -15.97 16.09
C GLY A 51 -8.02 -15.61 14.64
N VAL A 52 -7.34 -14.61 14.03
CA VAL A 52 -7.51 -14.26 12.62
C VAL A 52 -6.16 -14.35 11.90
N MET A 53 -6.06 -15.29 10.96
CA MET A 53 -4.93 -15.37 10.04
C MET A 53 -5.25 -14.62 8.74
N VAL A 54 -4.35 -13.78 8.27
CA VAL A 54 -4.50 -13.09 6.99
C VAL A 54 -3.32 -13.41 6.08
N ASN A 55 -3.62 -14.05 4.97
CA ASN A 55 -2.68 -14.32 3.90
C ASN A 55 -2.79 -13.20 2.87
N TYR A 56 -1.88 -12.22 2.92
CA TYR A 56 -1.85 -11.11 1.97
C TYR A 56 -0.81 -11.36 0.87
N GLN A 57 -1.28 -11.38 -0.37
CA GLN A 57 -0.46 -11.56 -1.56
C GLN A 57 -0.13 -10.21 -2.21
N SER A 58 1.14 -9.82 -2.16
CA SER A 58 1.68 -8.61 -2.79
C SER A 58 1.88 -8.86 -4.29
N VAL A 59 0.85 -8.63 -5.10
CA VAL A 59 0.81 -9.00 -6.54
C VAL A 59 0.60 -7.80 -7.47
N GLY A 60 0.49 -6.60 -6.91
CA GLY A 60 0.18 -5.35 -7.60
C GLY A 60 -1.31 -5.05 -7.66
N SER A 61 -1.67 -3.76 -7.67
CA SER A 61 -3.05 -3.27 -7.63
C SER A 61 -3.91 -3.83 -8.76
N GLY A 62 -3.38 -3.93 -9.98
CA GLY A 62 -4.11 -4.46 -11.11
C GLY A 62 -4.53 -5.92 -10.92
N ALA A 63 -3.64 -6.77 -10.37
CA ALA A 63 -3.98 -8.15 -10.05
C ALA A 63 -4.94 -8.24 -8.87
N GLY A 64 -4.74 -7.41 -7.83
CA GLY A 64 -5.64 -7.34 -6.67
C GLY A 64 -7.07 -7.00 -7.06
N VAL A 65 -7.27 -5.94 -7.87
CA VAL A 65 -8.60 -5.56 -8.36
C VAL A 65 -9.22 -6.68 -9.20
N ARG A 66 -8.47 -7.30 -10.11
CA ARG A 66 -8.99 -8.43 -10.91
C ARG A 66 -9.43 -9.61 -10.05
N GLN A 67 -8.62 -10.00 -9.04
CA GLN A 67 -8.98 -11.11 -8.13
C GLN A 67 -10.19 -10.75 -7.26
N PHE A 68 -10.28 -9.51 -6.79
CA PHE A 68 -11.44 -9.02 -6.05
C PHE A 68 -12.70 -9.03 -6.90
N VAL A 69 -12.68 -8.50 -8.13
CA VAL A 69 -13.82 -8.53 -9.06
C VAL A 69 -14.24 -9.96 -9.39
N ALA A 70 -13.27 -10.88 -9.54
CA ALA A 70 -13.53 -12.31 -9.79
C ALA A 70 -14.04 -13.08 -8.56
N GLY A 71 -13.99 -12.51 -7.35
CA GLY A 71 -14.44 -13.17 -6.12
C GLY A 71 -13.50 -14.23 -5.58
N THR A 72 -12.22 -14.24 -5.99
CA THR A 72 -11.23 -15.26 -5.61
C THR A 72 -10.46 -14.94 -4.34
N VAL A 73 -10.65 -13.76 -3.77
CA VAL A 73 -10.07 -13.30 -2.50
C VAL A 73 -11.15 -12.73 -1.59
N ASP A 74 -10.88 -12.68 -0.30
CA ASP A 74 -11.81 -12.10 0.69
C ASP A 74 -11.77 -10.57 0.67
N PHE A 75 -10.63 -9.97 0.27
CA PHE A 75 -10.48 -8.53 0.07
C PHE A 75 -9.39 -8.22 -0.96
N GLY A 76 -9.51 -7.07 -1.61
CA GLY A 76 -8.50 -6.53 -2.51
C GLY A 76 -7.77 -5.33 -1.91
N ALA A 77 -6.61 -4.97 -2.48
CA ALA A 77 -5.92 -3.73 -2.15
C ALA A 77 -5.39 -3.04 -3.41
N THR A 78 -5.50 -1.71 -3.45
CA THR A 78 -5.12 -0.90 -4.62
C THR A 78 -4.67 0.50 -4.20
N ASP A 79 -3.70 1.10 -4.93
CA ASP A 79 -3.30 2.51 -4.74
C ASP A 79 -3.97 3.44 -5.77
N GLU A 80 -4.89 2.93 -6.57
CA GLU A 80 -5.84 3.69 -7.37
C GLU A 80 -7.24 3.30 -6.92
N PRO A 81 -8.13 4.23 -6.56
CA PRO A 81 -9.51 3.89 -6.24
C PRO A 81 -10.14 3.01 -7.33
N ILE A 82 -10.99 2.04 -6.92
CA ILE A 82 -11.64 1.17 -7.90
C ILE A 82 -12.49 2.03 -8.86
N LYS A 83 -12.39 1.74 -10.16
CA LYS A 83 -13.18 2.45 -11.17
C LYS A 83 -14.63 1.97 -11.17
N ASP A 84 -15.57 2.84 -11.49
CA ASP A 84 -16.99 2.50 -11.53
C ASP A 84 -17.27 1.29 -12.43
N ALA A 85 -16.61 1.20 -13.57
CA ALA A 85 -16.73 0.08 -14.50
C ALA A 85 -16.19 -1.26 -13.94
N GLU A 86 -15.26 -1.23 -12.97
CA GLU A 86 -14.76 -2.40 -12.25
C GLU A 86 -15.70 -2.72 -11.08
N ALA A 87 -16.12 -1.71 -10.32
CA ALA A 87 -17.04 -1.84 -9.19
C ALA A 87 -18.40 -2.41 -9.61
N ALA A 88 -18.94 -1.98 -10.73
CA ALA A 88 -20.21 -2.47 -11.29
C ALA A 88 -20.22 -3.97 -11.59
N LYS A 89 -19.04 -4.59 -11.77
CA LYS A 89 -18.92 -6.04 -12.01
C LYS A 89 -18.95 -6.85 -10.71
N VAL A 90 -18.82 -6.22 -9.54
CA VAL A 90 -18.79 -6.89 -8.24
C VAL A 90 -20.22 -7.09 -7.74
N LYS A 91 -20.82 -8.25 -8.03
CA LYS A 91 -22.21 -8.58 -7.64
C LYS A 91 -22.48 -8.50 -6.14
N ARG A 92 -21.45 -8.65 -5.32
CA ARG A 92 -21.49 -8.61 -3.86
C ARG A 92 -21.44 -7.18 -3.30
N GLY A 93 -21.40 -6.14 -4.15
CA GLY A 93 -21.16 -4.75 -3.78
C GLY A 93 -19.72 -4.47 -3.33
N VAL A 94 -19.35 -3.22 -3.29
CA VAL A 94 -18.01 -2.78 -2.92
C VAL A 94 -18.06 -1.84 -1.74
N VAL A 95 -17.29 -2.15 -0.70
CA VAL A 95 -16.93 -1.25 0.38
C VAL A 95 -15.46 -0.88 0.16
N GLN A 96 -15.21 0.36 -0.29
CA GLN A 96 -13.87 0.90 -0.44
C GLN A 96 -13.56 1.87 0.71
N PHE A 97 -12.34 1.82 1.23
CA PHE A 97 -11.87 2.80 2.21
C PHE A 97 -10.34 2.90 2.18
N PRO A 98 -9.77 4.11 2.45
CA PRO A 98 -8.33 4.27 2.58
C PRO A 98 -7.81 3.53 3.82
N ALA A 99 -6.62 2.95 3.71
CA ALA A 99 -6.01 2.15 4.76
C ALA A 99 -4.78 2.81 5.39
N VAL A 100 -3.95 3.43 4.58
CA VAL A 100 -2.74 4.17 5.00
C VAL A 100 -2.32 5.09 3.86
N GLY A 101 -1.56 6.12 4.14
CA GLY A 101 -0.94 6.98 3.13
C GLY A 101 0.57 6.77 3.03
N GLY A 102 1.19 7.40 2.04
CA GLY A 102 2.64 7.40 1.93
C GLY A 102 3.15 8.14 0.70
N THR A 103 4.46 8.21 0.61
CA THR A 103 5.17 8.89 -0.48
C THR A 103 5.76 7.88 -1.46
N ILE A 104 5.82 8.29 -2.72
CA ILE A 104 6.49 7.54 -3.80
C ILE A 104 7.82 8.25 -4.07
N ALA A 105 8.90 7.65 -3.58
CA ALA A 105 10.24 8.19 -3.73
C ALA A 105 10.74 8.06 -5.18
N ILE A 106 11.39 9.10 -5.70
CA ILE A 106 12.32 8.93 -6.81
C ILE A 106 13.60 8.39 -6.19
N ALA A 107 13.78 7.09 -6.36
CA ALA A 107 14.82 6.32 -5.72
C ALA A 107 15.97 6.04 -6.69
N TYR A 108 17.19 6.08 -6.18
CA TYR A 108 18.37 5.90 -7.02
C TYR A 108 19.51 5.17 -6.30
N ASN A 109 20.41 4.56 -7.10
CA ASN A 109 21.64 3.92 -6.64
C ASN A 109 22.83 4.54 -7.36
N LYS A 110 23.41 5.60 -6.80
CA LYS A 110 24.58 6.30 -7.33
C LYS A 110 25.46 6.72 -6.16
N ALA A 111 26.61 6.07 -6.00
CA ALA A 111 27.46 6.20 -4.81
C ALA A 111 28.00 7.62 -4.64
N ASP A 112 28.49 8.21 -5.71
CA ASP A 112 29.09 9.54 -5.78
C ASP A 112 28.06 10.69 -5.84
N CYS A 113 26.75 10.36 -5.96
CA CYS A 113 25.69 11.35 -5.88
C CYS A 113 25.16 11.44 -4.43
N LYS A 114 25.36 12.56 -3.78
CA LYS A 114 24.86 12.84 -2.43
C LYS A 114 23.82 13.96 -2.48
N GLY A 115 22.62 13.67 -1.97
CA GLY A 115 21.58 14.69 -1.85
C GLY A 115 21.00 15.15 -3.19
N LEU A 116 20.66 14.22 -4.09
CA LEU A 116 20.02 14.53 -5.37
C LEU A 116 18.75 15.35 -5.18
N LYS A 117 18.67 16.46 -5.91
CA LYS A 117 17.51 17.35 -5.97
C LYS A 117 17.00 17.38 -7.42
N LEU A 118 15.73 17.13 -7.62
CA LEU A 118 15.11 17.10 -8.95
C LEU A 118 13.92 18.06 -9.02
N THR A 119 13.88 18.84 -10.06
CA THR A 119 12.67 19.60 -10.42
C THR A 119 11.61 18.64 -10.99
N GLN A 120 10.34 19.05 -10.97
CA GLN A 120 9.26 18.29 -11.59
C GLN A 120 9.53 17.99 -13.07
N LYS A 121 10.06 19.00 -13.80
CA LYS A 121 10.46 18.85 -15.19
C LYS A 121 11.56 17.78 -15.37
N GLN A 122 12.61 17.81 -14.52
CA GLN A 122 13.68 16.81 -14.60
C GLN A 122 13.16 15.38 -14.35
N VAL A 123 12.23 15.20 -13.40
CA VAL A 123 11.61 13.88 -13.19
C VAL A 123 10.92 13.42 -14.48
N ALA A 124 10.08 14.24 -15.09
CA ALA A 124 9.41 13.88 -16.33
C ALA A 124 10.43 13.60 -17.47
N ASP A 125 11.47 14.43 -17.63
CA ASP A 125 12.49 14.28 -18.68
C ASP A 125 13.33 13.00 -18.51
N ILE A 126 13.57 12.54 -17.29
CA ILE A 126 14.23 11.26 -17.00
C ILE A 126 13.38 10.10 -17.56
N PHE A 127 12.10 10.06 -17.24
CA PHE A 127 11.22 8.96 -17.67
C PHE A 127 10.77 9.07 -19.13
N LEU A 128 10.91 10.26 -19.75
CA LEU A 128 10.81 10.44 -21.20
C LEU A 128 12.10 10.04 -21.95
N GLY A 129 13.19 9.75 -21.25
CA GLY A 129 14.48 9.42 -21.85
C GLY A 129 15.30 10.61 -22.34
N LYS A 130 14.90 11.83 -22.04
CA LYS A 130 15.63 13.06 -22.41
C LYS A 130 16.86 13.29 -21.53
N ILE A 131 16.79 12.89 -20.27
CA ILE A 131 17.93 12.84 -19.35
C ILE A 131 18.36 11.38 -19.25
N SER A 132 19.52 11.08 -19.80
CA SER A 132 20.06 9.72 -19.93
C SER A 132 21.42 9.53 -19.26
N SER A 133 21.99 10.61 -18.69
CA SER A 133 23.25 10.56 -17.93
C SER A 133 23.18 11.35 -16.65
N TRP A 134 23.97 10.91 -15.65
CA TRP A 134 24.12 11.57 -14.37
C TRP A 134 24.78 12.95 -14.45
N ASP A 135 25.59 13.15 -15.49
CA ASP A 135 26.23 14.45 -15.80
C ASP A 135 25.19 15.54 -16.02
N GLN A 136 24.07 15.22 -16.71
CA GLN A 136 22.98 16.17 -16.96
C GLN A 136 22.29 16.61 -15.66
N LEU A 137 22.38 15.81 -14.60
CA LEU A 137 21.85 16.11 -13.27
C LEU A 137 22.90 16.75 -12.34
N LYS A 138 24.13 16.96 -12.83
CA LYS A 138 25.28 17.43 -12.04
C LYS A 138 25.54 16.56 -10.80
N CYS A 139 25.32 15.25 -10.93
CA CYS A 139 25.37 14.29 -9.81
C CYS A 139 26.25 13.07 -10.14
N GLY A 140 27.50 13.36 -10.52
CA GLY A 140 28.47 12.35 -10.96
C GLY A 140 28.41 12.14 -12.48
N LYS A 141 29.13 11.11 -12.95
CA LYS A 141 29.24 10.77 -14.37
C LYS A 141 28.60 9.43 -14.68
N GLY A 142 28.29 9.20 -15.95
CA GLY A 142 27.88 7.93 -16.48
C GLY A 142 26.39 7.79 -16.79
N LYS A 143 26.04 6.63 -17.34
CA LYS A 143 24.69 6.35 -17.83
C LYS A 143 23.67 6.33 -16.67
N LEU A 144 22.52 6.90 -16.91
CA LEU A 144 21.36 6.83 -16.06
C LEU A 144 20.44 5.71 -16.54
N ASN A 145 20.20 4.70 -15.70
CA ASN A 145 19.39 3.53 -16.04
C ASN A 145 18.03 3.65 -15.34
N VAL A 146 16.97 3.81 -16.13
CA VAL A 146 15.60 3.96 -15.57
C VAL A 146 15.03 2.60 -15.19
N ALA A 147 14.43 2.52 -14.01
CA ALA A 147 13.66 1.37 -13.53
C ALA A 147 12.18 1.76 -13.36
N HIS A 148 11.27 0.91 -13.84
CA HIS A 148 9.83 1.13 -13.74
C HIS A 148 9.10 -0.16 -13.37
N ARG A 149 7.79 -0.11 -13.16
CA ARG A 149 6.95 -1.29 -12.90
C ARG A 149 6.64 -2.04 -14.18
N SER A 150 6.66 -3.37 -14.12
CA SER A 150 6.28 -4.28 -15.22
C SER A 150 4.88 -4.88 -15.05
N ASP A 151 4.25 -4.70 -13.89
CA ASP A 151 2.91 -5.19 -13.54
C ASP A 151 1.89 -4.05 -13.49
N GLY A 152 0.60 -4.39 -13.43
CA GLY A 152 -0.46 -3.41 -13.18
C GLY A 152 -0.37 -2.84 -11.76
N SER A 153 0.05 -1.59 -11.64
CA SER A 153 0.52 -0.97 -10.41
C SER A 153 -0.24 0.31 -10.06
N GLY A 154 -0.82 0.38 -8.86
CA GLY A 154 -1.36 1.64 -8.34
C GLY A 154 -0.25 2.66 -8.03
N THR A 155 0.94 2.19 -7.62
CA THR A 155 2.12 3.07 -7.48
C THR A 155 2.49 3.72 -8.83
N THR A 156 2.40 2.97 -9.94
CA THR A 156 2.56 3.53 -11.30
C THR A 156 1.47 4.53 -11.61
N PHE A 157 0.21 4.23 -11.28
CA PHE A 157 -0.89 5.16 -11.49
C PHE A 157 -0.63 6.50 -10.76
N ALA A 158 -0.38 6.47 -9.46
CA ALA A 158 -0.12 7.70 -8.69
C ALA A 158 1.10 8.47 -9.21
N PHE A 159 2.18 7.77 -9.57
CA PHE A 159 3.38 8.36 -10.16
C PHE A 159 3.10 9.01 -11.51
N THR A 160 2.45 8.31 -12.45
CA THR A 160 2.18 8.82 -13.80
C THR A 160 1.12 9.92 -13.81
N ASN A 161 0.16 9.90 -12.86
CA ASN A 161 -0.77 10.99 -12.62
C ASN A 161 -0.01 12.27 -12.19
N SER A 162 0.96 12.14 -11.26
CA SER A 162 1.83 13.25 -10.90
C SER A 162 2.65 13.74 -12.10
N LEU A 163 3.25 12.84 -12.90
CA LEU A 163 4.00 13.24 -14.09
C LEU A 163 3.12 13.96 -15.13
N SER A 164 1.87 13.55 -15.29
CA SER A 164 0.90 14.23 -16.16
C SER A 164 0.58 15.64 -15.68
N SER A 165 0.61 15.87 -14.35
CA SER A 165 0.48 17.20 -13.75
C SER A 165 1.76 18.03 -13.89
N PHE A 166 2.95 17.41 -13.89
CA PHE A 166 4.24 18.08 -13.97
C PHE A 166 4.61 18.50 -15.41
N SER A 167 4.17 17.75 -16.41
CA SER A 167 4.63 17.86 -17.79
C SER A 167 3.51 17.65 -18.81
N PRO A 168 3.10 18.69 -19.55
CA PRO A 168 2.16 18.54 -20.66
C PRO A 168 2.65 17.55 -21.72
N GLU A 169 3.95 17.45 -21.93
CA GLU A 169 4.54 16.50 -22.88
C GLU A 169 4.39 15.06 -22.40
N TRP A 170 4.62 14.79 -21.10
CA TRP A 170 4.34 13.48 -20.53
C TRP A 170 2.86 13.12 -20.68
N LYS A 171 1.97 14.04 -20.31
CA LYS A 171 0.52 13.86 -20.41
C LYS A 171 0.08 13.50 -21.83
N SER A 172 0.64 14.17 -22.84
CA SER A 172 0.26 13.93 -24.24
C SER A 172 0.87 12.67 -24.84
N LYS A 173 2.11 12.30 -24.46
CA LYS A 173 2.84 11.18 -25.06
C LYS A 173 2.62 9.84 -24.35
N VAL A 174 2.44 9.87 -23.03
CA VAL A 174 2.38 8.67 -22.18
C VAL A 174 1.09 8.60 -21.39
N GLY A 175 0.70 9.70 -20.74
CA GLY A 175 -0.48 9.77 -19.89
C GLY A 175 -0.28 9.08 -18.52
N GLU A 176 -1.38 8.60 -17.97
CA GLU A 176 -1.47 8.01 -16.63
C GLU A 176 -2.20 6.67 -16.64
N GLY A 177 -1.87 5.78 -15.70
CA GLY A 177 -2.53 4.49 -15.57
C GLY A 177 -1.77 3.49 -14.71
N LYS A 178 -2.43 2.39 -14.33
CA LYS A 178 -1.78 1.24 -13.66
C LYS A 178 -0.71 0.58 -14.55
N SER A 179 -0.79 0.78 -15.85
CA SER A 179 0.19 0.35 -16.86
C SER A 179 0.22 1.38 -17.97
N VAL A 180 1.41 1.81 -18.36
CA VAL A 180 1.64 2.75 -19.45
C VAL A 180 2.71 2.19 -20.41
N LYS A 181 2.78 2.75 -21.62
CA LYS A 181 3.87 2.44 -22.54
C LYS A 181 5.11 3.25 -22.17
N TRP A 182 6.01 2.64 -21.42
CA TRP A 182 7.22 3.31 -20.96
C TRP A 182 8.14 3.68 -22.13
N PRO A 183 8.58 4.94 -22.22
CA PRO A 183 9.53 5.35 -23.29
C PRO A 183 10.90 4.71 -23.14
N VAL A 184 11.36 4.51 -21.88
CA VAL A 184 12.69 3.98 -21.54
C VAL A 184 12.62 3.17 -20.26
N GLY A 185 13.63 2.35 -20.02
CA GLY A 185 13.87 1.69 -18.75
C GLY A 185 13.67 0.19 -18.76
N VAL A 186 13.86 -0.41 -17.58
CA VAL A 186 13.74 -1.84 -17.32
C VAL A 186 12.63 -2.07 -16.28
N GLY A 187 11.78 -3.06 -16.53
CA GLY A 187 10.65 -3.39 -15.66
C GLY A 187 11.03 -4.26 -14.47
N GLY A 188 10.56 -3.88 -13.28
CA GLY A 188 10.57 -4.71 -12.07
C GLY A 188 9.14 -5.03 -11.63
N LYS A 189 8.86 -6.29 -11.26
CA LYS A 189 7.56 -6.70 -10.75
C LYS A 189 7.40 -6.29 -9.28
N GLY A 190 6.37 -5.52 -8.98
CA GLY A 190 6.13 -4.99 -7.63
C GLY A 190 7.11 -3.87 -7.24
N ASN A 191 6.88 -3.24 -6.09
CA ASN A 191 7.84 -2.32 -5.49
C ASN A 191 9.15 -3.06 -5.16
N GLU A 192 9.05 -4.31 -4.74
CA GLU A 192 10.16 -5.22 -4.45
C GLU A 192 11.07 -5.42 -5.66
N GLY A 193 10.47 -5.69 -6.83
CA GLY A 193 11.22 -5.89 -8.07
C GLY A 193 11.90 -4.63 -8.57
N VAL A 194 11.25 -3.45 -8.45
CA VAL A 194 11.88 -2.16 -8.77
C VAL A 194 13.03 -1.88 -7.79
N ALA A 195 12.84 -2.12 -6.50
CA ALA A 195 13.91 -2.00 -5.50
C ALA A 195 15.09 -2.92 -5.84
N GLY A 196 14.82 -4.16 -6.25
CA GLY A 196 15.84 -5.11 -6.71
C GLY A 196 16.63 -4.59 -7.93
N VAL A 197 15.94 -4.05 -8.95
CA VAL A 197 16.61 -3.44 -10.12
C VAL A 197 17.52 -2.28 -9.68
N ILE A 198 17.00 -1.37 -8.85
CA ILE A 198 17.77 -0.20 -8.40
C ILE A 198 18.97 -0.61 -7.54
N SER A 199 18.79 -1.50 -6.56
CA SER A 199 19.87 -1.91 -5.65
C SER A 199 21.03 -2.62 -6.36
N ASN A 200 20.71 -3.42 -7.40
CA ASN A 200 21.69 -4.23 -8.12
C ASN A 200 22.29 -3.54 -9.36
N THR A 201 21.81 -2.33 -9.71
CA THR A 201 22.30 -1.61 -10.89
C THR A 201 22.88 -0.26 -10.49
N PRO A 202 24.20 -0.11 -10.38
CA PRO A 202 24.82 1.20 -10.19
C PRO A 202 24.39 2.19 -11.27
N GLY A 203 24.01 3.39 -10.87
CA GLY A 203 23.46 4.40 -11.78
C GLY A 203 21.99 4.21 -12.13
N ALA A 204 21.28 3.29 -11.49
CA ALA A 204 19.83 3.19 -11.66
C ALA A 204 19.07 4.29 -10.91
N ILE A 205 17.93 4.68 -11.49
CA ILE A 205 16.92 5.58 -10.91
C ILE A 205 15.53 5.04 -11.26
N GLY A 206 14.59 5.14 -10.32
CA GLY A 206 13.23 4.67 -10.52
C GLY A 206 12.28 5.29 -9.50
N TYR A 207 11.07 4.76 -9.41
CA TYR A 207 10.07 5.18 -8.43
C TYR A 207 9.55 3.96 -7.64
N LEU A 208 9.36 4.13 -6.35
CA LEU A 208 8.84 3.10 -5.44
C LEU A 208 8.33 3.71 -4.13
N SER A 209 7.54 2.95 -3.37
CA SER A 209 7.16 3.36 -2.01
C SER A 209 8.41 3.61 -1.17
N THR A 210 8.41 4.70 -0.43
CA THR A 210 9.53 5.07 0.46
C THR A 210 9.90 3.95 1.45
N ALA A 211 8.96 3.08 1.80
CA ALA A 211 9.19 1.91 2.65
C ALA A 211 10.25 0.93 2.09
N TYR A 212 10.52 1.00 0.78
CA TYR A 212 11.53 0.18 0.09
C TYR A 212 12.87 0.90 -0.12
N VAL A 213 13.01 2.15 0.33
CA VAL A 213 14.29 2.88 0.30
C VAL A 213 15.18 2.36 1.42
N LYS A 214 16.01 1.35 1.11
CA LYS A 214 16.88 0.66 2.06
C LYS A 214 18.24 0.33 1.44
N GLY A 215 19.24 0.12 2.27
CA GLY A 215 20.59 -0.28 1.85
C GLY A 215 21.26 0.75 0.93
N SER A 216 21.62 0.36 -0.30
CA SER A 216 22.25 1.23 -1.30
C SER A 216 21.27 2.22 -1.98
N ILE A 217 19.97 2.02 -1.78
CA ILE A 217 18.94 2.87 -2.40
C ILE A 217 18.82 4.18 -1.62
N LYS A 218 18.93 5.30 -2.34
CA LYS A 218 18.75 6.65 -1.83
C LYS A 218 17.50 7.28 -2.43
N ALA A 219 16.93 8.30 -1.80
CA ALA A 219 15.81 9.04 -2.30
C ALA A 219 16.20 10.49 -2.64
N ALA A 220 15.69 10.99 -3.77
CA ALA A 220 15.87 12.39 -4.17
C ALA A 220 14.89 13.29 -3.43
N ALA A 221 15.31 14.53 -3.15
CA ALA A 221 14.39 15.61 -2.83
C ALA A 221 13.75 16.13 -4.12
N LEU A 222 12.43 16.30 -4.12
CA LEU A 222 11.68 16.80 -5.27
C LEU A 222 11.22 18.24 -5.05
N GLN A 223 11.33 19.05 -6.09
CA GLN A 223 10.73 20.37 -6.09
C GLN A 223 9.21 20.24 -6.15
N ASN A 224 8.53 20.83 -5.18
CA ASN A 224 7.08 20.87 -5.14
C ASN A 224 6.51 22.07 -5.92
N LYS A 225 5.19 22.15 -6.02
CA LYS A 225 4.50 23.24 -6.73
C LYS A 225 4.80 24.64 -6.17
N ALA A 226 5.15 24.72 -4.88
CA ALA A 226 5.57 25.95 -4.23
C ALA A 226 7.06 26.32 -4.46
N GLY A 227 7.81 25.51 -5.22
CA GLY A 227 9.23 25.73 -5.53
C GLY A 227 10.22 25.16 -4.51
N ASN A 228 9.76 24.55 -3.41
CA ASN A 228 10.62 24.00 -2.38
C ASN A 228 11.05 22.57 -2.69
N PHE A 229 12.30 22.22 -2.36
CA PHE A 229 12.75 20.82 -2.43
C PHE A 229 12.40 20.09 -1.14
N VAL A 230 11.58 19.03 -1.26
CA VAL A 230 11.06 18.23 -0.15
C VAL A 230 11.50 16.79 -0.29
N LEU A 231 11.90 16.15 0.81
CA LEU A 231 12.22 14.72 0.86
C LEU A 231 10.94 13.87 0.99
N PRO A 232 10.93 12.63 0.47
CA PRO A 232 9.82 11.69 0.64
C PRO A 232 9.84 11.09 2.05
N ASN A 233 9.50 11.88 3.04
CA ASN A 233 9.44 11.49 4.45
C ASN A 233 8.03 11.69 5.02
N LEU A 234 7.84 11.29 6.27
CA LEU A 234 6.56 11.41 6.98
C LEU A 234 6.00 12.83 6.96
N ALA A 235 6.85 13.84 7.22
CA ALA A 235 6.40 15.23 7.26
C ALA A 235 5.93 15.73 5.89
N GLY A 236 6.70 15.44 4.83
CA GLY A 236 6.34 15.78 3.46
C GLY A 236 5.08 15.05 2.97
N GLY A 237 4.96 13.77 3.31
CA GLY A 237 3.80 12.96 3.01
C GLY A 237 2.53 13.43 3.75
N SER A 238 2.62 13.69 5.05
CA SER A 238 1.50 14.19 5.84
C SER A 238 0.99 15.54 5.32
N ALA A 239 1.92 16.45 4.98
CA ALA A 239 1.54 17.74 4.39
C ALA A 239 0.81 17.57 3.05
N ALA A 240 1.25 16.62 2.22
CA ALA A 240 0.62 16.35 0.94
C ALA A 240 -0.76 15.69 1.08
N LEU A 241 -0.90 14.70 1.95
CA LEU A 241 -2.17 13.96 2.12
C LEU A 241 -3.28 14.82 2.72
N ASN A 242 -2.95 15.89 3.45
CA ASN A 242 -3.93 16.83 3.97
C ASN A 242 -4.68 17.61 2.87
N SER A 243 -4.18 17.65 1.62
CA SER A 243 -4.86 18.29 0.49
C SER A 243 -5.86 17.37 -0.21
N ILE A 244 -5.81 16.06 0.03
CA ILE A 244 -6.69 15.10 -0.63
C ILE A 244 -8.11 15.24 -0.09
N GLN A 245 -9.03 15.54 -1.00
CA GLN A 245 -10.46 15.57 -0.72
C GLN A 245 -11.07 14.23 -1.14
N LEU A 246 -11.75 13.55 -0.21
CA LEU A 246 -12.42 12.29 -0.49
C LEU A 246 -13.89 12.55 -0.87
N ASN A 247 -14.34 11.89 -1.93
CA ASN A 247 -15.75 11.85 -2.33
C ASN A 247 -16.59 10.91 -1.42
N ALA A 248 -17.84 10.65 -1.79
CA ALA A 248 -18.75 9.79 -1.04
C ALA A 248 -18.27 8.33 -0.99
N GLU A 249 -17.58 7.87 -2.02
CA GLU A 249 -16.99 6.53 -2.15
C GLU A 249 -15.60 6.44 -1.49
N LEU A 250 -15.19 7.47 -0.76
CA LEU A 250 -13.88 7.60 -0.13
C LEU A 250 -12.72 7.49 -1.12
N ALA A 251 -12.93 7.89 -2.36
CA ALA A 251 -11.91 8.05 -3.39
C ALA A 251 -11.43 9.50 -3.43
N GLY A 252 -10.15 9.72 -3.67
CA GLY A 252 -9.60 11.07 -3.82
C GLY A 252 -8.09 11.05 -4.04
N GLU A 253 -7.61 12.01 -4.79
CA GLU A 253 -6.20 12.15 -5.18
C GLU A 253 -5.83 13.63 -5.28
N ASP A 254 -4.55 13.92 -5.08
CA ASP A 254 -3.95 15.21 -5.43
C ASP A 254 -2.58 14.94 -6.08
N PRO A 255 -2.51 14.98 -7.41
CA PRO A 255 -1.30 14.61 -8.14
C PRO A 255 -0.16 15.64 -8.01
N ASN A 256 -0.42 16.85 -7.49
CA ASN A 256 0.58 17.88 -7.30
C ASN A 256 0.17 18.88 -6.22
N PRO A 257 0.22 18.48 -4.94
CA PRO A 257 -0.24 19.29 -3.83
C PRO A 257 0.49 20.63 -3.73
N ALA A 258 -0.28 21.70 -3.51
CA ALA A 258 0.22 23.08 -3.53
C ALA A 258 0.97 23.49 -2.25
N GLY A 259 0.90 22.70 -1.18
CA GLY A 259 1.48 23.03 0.12
C GLY A 259 3.01 23.18 0.08
N ALA A 260 3.54 24.24 0.69
CA ALA A 260 4.97 24.54 0.69
C ALA A 260 5.86 23.42 1.29
N LYS A 261 5.29 22.58 2.14
CA LYS A 261 5.98 21.42 2.76
C LYS A 261 5.57 20.09 2.15
N SER A 262 4.65 20.06 1.17
CA SER A 262 4.12 18.85 0.58
C SER A 262 5.14 18.18 -0.33
N TYR A 263 5.35 16.88 -0.14
CA TYR A 263 6.08 16.07 -1.10
C TYR A 263 5.19 15.79 -2.32
N PRO A 264 5.66 16.06 -3.56
CA PRO A 264 4.76 16.14 -4.72
C PRO A 264 4.12 14.83 -5.13
N ILE A 265 4.73 13.68 -4.82
CA ILE A 265 4.23 12.36 -5.24
C ILE A 265 3.82 11.57 -4.00
N SER A 266 2.59 11.79 -3.56
CA SER A 266 2.02 11.16 -2.37
C SER A 266 0.67 10.56 -2.71
N THR A 267 0.32 9.43 -2.08
CA THR A 267 -0.94 8.73 -2.33
C THR A 267 -1.50 8.08 -1.07
N LEU A 268 -2.79 7.87 -1.07
CA LEU A 268 -3.44 6.90 -0.21
C LEU A 268 -3.37 5.52 -0.86
N THR A 269 -3.65 4.48 -0.10
CA THR A 269 -3.93 3.13 -0.59
C THR A 269 -5.24 2.65 0.01
N TRP A 270 -6.00 1.88 -0.75
CA TRP A 270 -7.36 1.48 -0.41
C TRP A 270 -7.47 -0.03 -0.23
N ILE A 271 -8.33 -0.43 0.70
CA ILE A 271 -8.88 -1.77 0.79
C ILE A 271 -10.21 -1.80 0.02
N LEU A 272 -10.44 -2.90 -0.67
CA LEU A 272 -11.70 -3.27 -1.32
C LEU A 272 -12.27 -4.49 -0.60
N ALA A 273 -13.40 -4.36 0.05
CA ALA A 273 -14.11 -5.46 0.70
C ALA A 273 -15.51 -5.62 0.08
N TYR A 274 -16.10 -6.81 0.20
CA TYR A 274 -17.46 -7.01 -0.27
C TYR A 274 -18.48 -6.51 0.75
N GLU A 275 -19.51 -5.84 0.25
CA GLU A 275 -20.59 -5.32 1.08
C GLU A 275 -21.47 -6.44 1.67
N LYS A 276 -21.66 -7.53 0.92
CA LYS A 276 -22.48 -8.70 1.31
C LYS A 276 -21.87 -10.00 0.81
N GLY A 277 -22.41 -11.13 1.28
CA GLY A 277 -21.98 -12.47 0.84
C GLY A 277 -20.61 -12.88 1.38
N ASN A 278 -20.19 -12.35 2.54
CA ASN A 278 -18.96 -12.76 3.23
C ASN A 278 -19.20 -13.97 4.17
N GLY A 279 -20.47 -14.35 4.40
CA GLY A 279 -20.82 -15.49 5.24
C GLY A 279 -20.20 -15.41 6.63
N SER A 280 -19.72 -16.54 7.14
CA SER A 280 -19.06 -16.62 8.45
C SER A 280 -17.76 -15.80 8.58
N LYS A 281 -17.16 -15.39 7.45
CA LYS A 281 -15.93 -14.57 7.46
C LYS A 281 -16.17 -13.08 7.74
N ALA A 282 -17.40 -12.56 7.63
CA ALA A 282 -17.72 -11.14 7.79
C ALA A 282 -17.14 -10.54 9.08
N GLY A 283 -17.29 -11.25 10.21
CA GLY A 283 -16.75 -10.82 11.51
C GLY A 283 -15.21 -10.73 11.52
N ALA A 284 -14.54 -11.73 10.94
CA ALA A 284 -13.09 -11.77 10.85
C ALA A 284 -12.55 -10.67 9.92
N ILE A 285 -13.22 -10.41 8.79
CA ILE A 285 -12.86 -9.32 7.87
C ILE A 285 -12.97 -7.97 8.59
N ARG A 286 -14.13 -7.68 9.23
CA ARG A 286 -14.29 -6.43 10.00
C ARG A 286 -13.21 -6.29 11.08
N LYS A 287 -12.92 -7.37 11.83
CA LYS A 287 -11.87 -7.36 12.86
C LYS A 287 -10.50 -7.02 12.26
N ALA A 288 -10.14 -7.64 11.13
CA ALA A 288 -8.88 -7.36 10.45
C ALA A 288 -8.79 -5.90 9.96
N MET A 289 -9.87 -5.37 9.37
CA MET A 289 -9.91 -4.01 8.86
C MET A 289 -9.91 -2.96 9.99
N LEU A 290 -10.62 -3.21 11.09
CA LEU A 290 -10.58 -2.34 12.27
C LEU A 290 -9.22 -2.37 12.97
N HIS A 291 -8.52 -3.50 12.98
CA HIS A 291 -7.14 -3.57 13.46
C HIS A 291 -6.21 -2.73 12.56
N LEU A 292 -6.34 -2.86 11.24
CA LEU A 292 -5.58 -2.07 10.27
C LEU A 292 -5.80 -0.56 10.43
N LEU A 293 -7.05 -0.13 10.69
CA LEU A 293 -7.45 1.26 10.91
C LEU A 293 -7.34 1.72 12.38
N GLY A 294 -6.88 0.88 13.27
CA GLY A 294 -6.74 1.15 14.69
C GLY A 294 -5.30 0.96 15.18
N PRO A 295 -5.01 -0.12 15.90
CA PRO A 295 -3.67 -0.33 16.50
C PRO A 295 -2.53 -0.28 15.49
N ALA A 296 -2.72 -0.78 14.26
CA ALA A 296 -1.69 -0.78 13.23
C ALA A 296 -1.28 0.63 12.80
N GLN A 297 -2.17 1.62 12.85
CA GLN A 297 -1.82 3.01 12.49
C GLN A 297 -0.67 3.58 13.34
N ASN A 298 -0.52 3.11 14.58
CA ASN A 298 0.56 3.55 15.47
C ASN A 298 1.94 3.04 15.06
N GLN A 299 2.00 2.09 14.12
CA GLN A 299 3.24 1.51 13.61
C GLN A 299 3.55 1.97 12.18
N ALA A 300 2.68 2.77 11.57
CA ALA A 300 2.82 3.19 10.17
C ALA A 300 4.09 4.03 9.97
N ASP A 301 4.37 4.95 10.89
CA ASP A 301 5.53 5.87 10.84
C ASP A 301 6.86 5.12 10.80
N ASP A 302 7.01 4.08 11.63
CA ASP A 302 8.22 3.24 11.71
C ASP A 302 8.51 2.50 10.39
N LEU A 303 7.47 2.30 9.58
CA LEU A 303 7.54 1.61 8.30
C LEU A 303 7.61 2.57 7.11
N GLY A 304 7.66 3.89 7.35
CA GLY A 304 7.74 4.92 6.31
C GLY A 304 6.39 5.26 5.67
N PHE A 305 5.28 4.96 6.35
CA PHE A 305 3.93 5.31 5.91
C PHE A 305 3.35 6.45 6.73
N VAL A 306 2.38 7.15 6.15
CA VAL A 306 1.63 8.22 6.81
C VAL A 306 0.34 7.63 7.39
N PRO A 307 0.17 7.59 8.71
CA PRO A 307 -1.05 7.07 9.32
C PRO A 307 -2.24 7.96 8.98
N LEU A 308 -3.39 7.33 8.81
CA LEU A 308 -4.66 8.05 8.69
C LEU A 308 -5.04 8.67 10.03
N ARG A 309 -5.53 9.90 9.99
CA ARG A 309 -5.95 10.65 11.20
C ARG A 309 -7.24 11.44 10.93
N GLY A 310 -7.84 11.96 11.99
CA GLY A 310 -8.99 12.86 11.89
C GLY A 310 -10.18 12.27 11.13
N ASP A 311 -10.79 13.08 10.26
CA ASP A 311 -12.01 12.74 9.54
C ASP A 311 -11.85 11.58 8.55
N ILE A 312 -10.71 11.50 7.86
CA ILE A 312 -10.40 10.38 6.95
C ILE A 312 -10.45 9.05 7.69
N LEU A 313 -9.78 8.95 8.84
CA LEU A 313 -9.78 7.73 9.65
C LEU A 313 -11.18 7.40 10.18
N LYS A 314 -11.95 8.40 10.61
CA LYS A 314 -13.32 8.22 11.09
C LYS A 314 -14.21 7.66 9.98
N LYS A 315 -14.15 8.24 8.78
CA LYS A 315 -14.92 7.78 7.61
C LYS A 315 -14.50 6.37 7.18
N ALA A 316 -13.19 6.06 7.16
CA ALA A 316 -12.69 4.72 6.85
C ALA A 316 -13.22 3.67 7.84
N LYS A 317 -13.19 3.94 9.14
CA LYS A 317 -13.77 3.04 10.16
C LYS A 317 -15.29 2.87 10.01
N ALA A 318 -16.01 3.94 9.69
CA ALA A 318 -17.46 3.86 9.43
C ALA A 318 -17.78 2.98 8.22
N ALA A 319 -16.96 3.04 7.16
CA ALA A 319 -17.14 2.19 5.98
C ALA A 319 -17.02 0.70 6.30
N VAL A 320 -16.15 0.30 7.26
CA VAL A 320 -15.99 -1.11 7.66
C VAL A 320 -17.30 -1.70 8.22
N ALA A 321 -18.18 -0.91 8.81
CA ALA A 321 -19.47 -1.37 9.32
C ALA A 321 -20.40 -1.88 8.20
N ARG A 322 -20.19 -1.46 6.95
CA ARG A 322 -20.96 -1.90 5.78
C ARG A 322 -20.58 -3.30 5.30
N ILE A 323 -19.52 -3.90 5.81
CA ILE A 323 -19.10 -5.27 5.47
C ILE A 323 -20.07 -6.26 6.15
N GLY A 324 -21.05 -6.76 5.41
CA GLY A 324 -22.10 -7.69 5.88
C GLY A 324 -21.76 -9.15 5.64
N ALA A 325 -22.61 -10.02 6.21
CA ALA A 325 -22.51 -11.47 6.00
C ALA A 325 -22.86 -11.90 4.54
#